data_b11a383efcf9ae5f9c852125a095813c
#
_entry.id   b11a383efcf9ae5f9c852125a095813c
#
_cell.length_a   1.000
_cell.length_b   1.000
_cell.length_c   1.000
_cell.angle_alpha   90.00
_cell.angle_beta   90.00
_cell.angle_gamma   90.00
#
_symmetry.space_group_name_H-M   'P 1'
#
loop_
_entity.id
_entity.type
_entity.pdbx_description
1 polymer ?
#
loop_
_entity_poly.entity_id
_entity_poly.type
_entity_poly.pdbx_seq_one_letter_code
_entity_poly.pdbx_strand_id
1 'polypeptide(L)'
;MNCKKLFKTLLFIITAFVIVSCSKDDCDLEHIDKLQGLPALKTGTFPEEDLTLNVGEQYVYAPKASSPLDIYYQWYQNGEDMSTDPSFTFNAEHPGRSKVILELSNDLGKVTLENKVMVPGADYSKGCLIINEGWF
;
A
#
# COMPACT_ATOMS: atom_id res chain seq x y z
N MET A 1 -11.63 -47.02 49.33
CA MET A 1 -10.93 -46.07 48.53
C MET A 1 -11.89 -44.97 48.13
N ASN A 2 -11.70 -43.77 48.61
CA ASN A 2 -12.69 -42.68 48.44
C ASN A 2 -12.52 -42.07 47.04
N CYS A 3 -13.49 -42.30 46.18
CA CYS A 3 -13.59 -41.80 44.84
C CYS A 3 -13.53 -40.22 44.72
N LYS A 4 -13.86 -39.55 45.82
CA LYS A 4 -13.79 -38.09 45.92
C LYS A 4 -12.38 -37.52 46.01
N LYS A 5 -11.38 -38.31 46.48
CA LYS A 5 -9.99 -37.86 46.53
C LYS A 5 -9.28 -38.05 45.17
N LEU A 6 -9.69 -39.05 44.38
CA LEU A 6 -9.14 -39.27 43.06
C LEU A 6 -9.60 -38.17 42.08
N PHE A 7 -10.86 -37.70 42.25
CA PHE A 7 -11.40 -36.66 41.38
C PHE A 7 -10.74 -35.28 41.61
N LYS A 8 -10.39 -34.97 42.88
CA LYS A 8 -9.66 -33.73 43.18
C LYS A 8 -8.24 -33.70 42.63
N THR A 9 -7.56 -34.86 42.70
CA THR A 9 -6.19 -34.96 42.15
C THR A 9 -6.20 -34.96 40.63
N LEU A 10 -7.22 -35.54 40.00
CA LEU A 10 -7.35 -35.50 38.53
C LEU A 10 -7.70 -34.09 38.02
N LEU A 11 -8.52 -33.35 38.76
CA LEU A 11 -8.89 -31.98 38.41
C LEU A 11 -7.69 -31.03 38.53
N PHE A 12 -6.78 -31.28 39.50
CA PHE A 12 -5.56 -30.47 39.65
C PHE A 12 -4.52 -30.74 38.54
N ILE A 13 -4.47 -31.93 37.99
CA ILE A 13 -3.59 -32.27 36.87
C ILE A 13 -4.07 -31.65 35.58
N ILE A 14 -5.42 -31.57 35.37
CA ILE A 14 -5.98 -30.97 34.18
C ILE A 14 -5.81 -29.45 34.19
N THR A 15 -5.89 -28.79 35.36
CA THR A 15 -5.66 -27.36 35.44
C THR A 15 -4.18 -26.96 35.30
N ALA A 16 -3.25 -27.87 35.63
CA ALA A 16 -1.82 -27.61 35.40
C ALA A 16 -1.42 -27.74 33.93
N PHE A 17 -2.18 -28.47 33.12
CA PHE A 17 -1.86 -28.67 31.68
C PHE A 17 -2.38 -27.55 30.79
N VAL A 18 -3.29 -26.70 31.26
CA VAL A 18 -3.83 -25.57 30.48
C VAL A 18 -2.94 -24.32 30.56
N ILE A 19 -1.96 -24.30 31.46
CA ILE A 19 -1.08 -23.14 31.63
C ILE A 19 0.23 -23.24 30.82
N VAL A 20 0.47 -24.34 30.13
CA VAL A 20 1.72 -24.53 29.35
C VAL A 20 1.47 -24.48 27.83
N SER A 21 0.31 -24.04 27.40
CA SER A 21 0.05 -23.83 25.96
C SER A 21 -0.04 -22.34 25.59
N CYS A 22 0.57 -21.46 26.35
CA CYS A 22 1.09 -20.24 25.81
C CYS A 22 2.62 -20.43 25.73
N SER A 23 3.08 -21.26 24.79
CA SER A 23 4.38 -20.99 24.26
C SER A 23 4.30 -19.52 23.82
N LYS A 24 5.11 -18.71 24.43
CA LYS A 24 5.59 -17.50 23.83
C LYS A 24 6.17 -17.94 22.49
N ASP A 25 5.32 -18.06 21.48
CA ASP A 25 5.76 -17.74 20.17
C ASP A 25 6.29 -16.33 20.36
N ASP A 26 7.58 -16.21 20.20
CA ASP A 26 8.21 -14.96 19.91
C ASP A 26 7.42 -14.38 18.74
N CYS A 27 6.31 -13.70 19.05
CA CYS A 27 5.71 -12.75 18.15
C CYS A 27 6.84 -11.79 17.91
N ASP A 28 7.48 -11.94 16.77
CA ASP A 28 8.64 -11.19 16.35
C ASP A 28 8.42 -9.71 16.64
N LEU A 29 8.80 -9.27 17.84
CA LEU A 29 8.87 -7.85 18.18
C LEU A 29 9.78 -7.14 17.17
N GLU A 30 10.80 -7.84 16.65
CA GLU A 30 11.63 -7.35 15.55
C GLU A 30 10.82 -7.07 14.27
N HIS A 31 9.78 -7.85 14.00
CA HIS A 31 8.95 -7.62 12.81
C HIS A 31 8.03 -6.41 12.99
N ILE A 32 7.52 -6.19 14.20
CA ILE A 32 6.71 -5.02 14.54
C ILE A 32 7.55 -3.74 14.50
N ASP A 33 8.77 -3.79 15.02
CA ASP A 33 9.69 -2.65 15.01
C ASP A 33 10.10 -2.27 13.58
N LYS A 34 10.30 -3.25 12.69
CA LYS A 34 10.55 -3.00 11.27
C LYS A 34 9.38 -2.31 10.59
N LEU A 35 8.14 -2.73 10.87
CA LEU A 35 6.95 -2.09 10.32
C LEU A 35 6.77 -0.65 10.82
N GLN A 36 7.12 -0.36 12.07
CA GLN A 36 7.06 0.99 12.64
C GLN A 36 8.09 1.95 12.05
N GLY A 37 9.18 1.42 11.50
CA GLY A 37 10.24 2.22 10.87
C GLY A 37 10.08 2.43 9.36
N LEU A 38 9.18 1.72 8.70
CA LEU A 38 8.91 1.90 7.27
C LEU A 38 8.32 3.28 6.98
N PRO A 39 8.55 3.83 5.77
CA PRO A 39 7.87 5.04 5.35
C PRO A 39 6.35 4.86 5.40
N ALA A 40 5.66 5.79 6.04
CA ALA A 40 4.21 5.80 6.12
C ALA A 40 3.65 7.06 5.46
N LEU A 41 2.60 6.90 4.65
CA LEU A 41 1.90 8.03 4.07
C LEU A 41 0.87 8.60 5.04
N LYS A 42 0.78 9.92 5.06
CA LYS A 42 -0.33 10.60 5.70
C LYS A 42 -1.57 10.41 4.85
N THR A 43 -2.67 9.95 5.47
CA THR A 43 -3.95 9.72 4.82
C THR A 43 -4.40 10.92 3.98
N GLY A 44 -4.92 10.65 2.78
CA GLY A 44 -5.46 11.66 1.88
C GLY A 44 -4.41 12.50 1.14
N THR A 45 -3.12 12.14 1.20
CA THR A 45 -2.05 12.87 0.48
C THR A 45 -1.62 12.19 -0.83
N PHE A 46 -2.08 10.99 -1.09
CA PHE A 46 -1.95 10.28 -2.36
C PHE A 46 -3.34 9.84 -2.80
N PRO A 47 -3.71 9.95 -4.09
CA PRO A 47 -5.04 9.55 -4.56
C PRO A 47 -5.31 8.07 -4.31
N GLU A 48 -6.42 7.76 -3.66
CA GLU A 48 -6.88 6.38 -3.43
C GLU A 48 -7.69 5.86 -4.63
N GLU A 49 -8.28 6.78 -5.39
CA GLU A 49 -9.09 6.49 -6.58
C GLU A 49 -8.32 6.80 -7.86
N ASP A 50 -8.69 6.12 -8.94
CA ASP A 50 -8.16 6.38 -10.28
C ASP A 50 -8.51 7.80 -10.71
N LEU A 51 -7.56 8.49 -11.35
CA LEU A 51 -7.74 9.86 -11.84
C LEU A 51 -8.26 9.86 -13.27
N THR A 52 -9.09 10.84 -13.58
CA THR A 52 -9.48 11.17 -14.96
C THR A 52 -9.08 12.61 -15.25
N LEU A 53 -8.22 12.81 -16.25
CA LEU A 53 -7.70 14.10 -16.67
C LEU A 53 -8.01 14.33 -18.14
N ASN A 54 -8.32 15.56 -18.53
CA ASN A 54 -8.44 15.90 -19.95
C ASN A 54 -7.07 16.12 -20.58
N VAL A 55 -6.99 15.99 -21.90
CA VAL A 55 -5.76 16.32 -22.64
C VAL A 55 -5.35 17.75 -22.36
N GLY A 56 -4.09 17.95 -21.98
CA GLY A 56 -3.51 19.24 -21.60
C GLY A 56 -3.60 19.55 -20.10
N GLU A 57 -4.29 18.76 -19.32
CA GLU A 57 -4.32 18.93 -17.86
C GLU A 57 -3.07 18.33 -17.21
N GLN A 58 -2.77 18.84 -16.01
CA GLN A 58 -1.66 18.37 -15.20
C GLN A 58 -2.18 17.99 -13.81
N TYR A 59 -1.59 16.95 -13.23
CA TYR A 59 -1.82 16.57 -11.84
C TYR A 59 -0.52 16.49 -11.08
N VAL A 60 -0.45 17.19 -9.93
CA VAL A 60 0.74 17.19 -9.07
C VAL A 60 0.53 16.21 -7.93
N TYR A 61 1.29 15.14 -7.93
CA TYR A 61 1.41 14.23 -6.78
C TYR A 61 2.38 14.84 -5.76
N ALA A 62 1.90 15.15 -4.58
CA ALA A 62 2.71 15.68 -3.48
C ALA A 62 2.39 14.94 -2.16
N PRO A 63 2.69 13.64 -2.09
CA PRO A 63 2.38 12.83 -0.92
C PRO A 63 3.20 13.30 0.28
N LYS A 64 2.58 13.27 1.46
CA LYS A 64 3.27 13.53 2.72
C LYS A 64 3.61 12.22 3.38
N ALA A 65 4.87 11.87 3.37
CA ALA A 65 5.39 10.70 4.02
C ALA A 65 6.06 11.07 5.35
N SER A 66 6.06 10.14 6.29
CA SER A 66 6.75 10.23 7.57
C SER A 66 7.49 8.94 7.87
N SER A 67 8.67 9.06 8.46
CA SER A 67 9.49 7.97 8.97
C SER A 67 10.45 8.55 9.99
N PRO A 68 10.93 7.77 10.97
CA PRO A 68 12.05 8.17 11.83
C PRO A 68 13.40 8.20 11.09
N LEU A 69 13.46 7.61 9.89
CA LEU A 69 14.64 7.53 9.02
C LEU A 69 14.44 8.40 7.77
N ASP A 70 15.51 8.67 7.07
CA ASP A 70 15.48 9.39 5.79
C ASP A 70 14.63 8.61 4.78
N ILE A 71 13.81 9.33 4.02
CA ILE A 71 12.90 8.77 3.04
C ILE A 71 13.41 9.09 1.65
N TYR A 72 13.54 8.06 0.82
CA TYR A 72 13.88 8.16 -0.59
C TYR A 72 12.63 7.95 -1.41
N TYR A 73 12.42 8.82 -2.41
CA TYR A 73 11.29 8.78 -3.34
C TYR A 73 11.78 8.27 -4.68
N GLN A 74 10.99 7.41 -5.32
CA GLN A 74 11.18 7.03 -6.70
C GLN A 74 9.84 6.94 -7.41
N TRP A 75 9.69 7.69 -8.48
CA TRP A 75 8.48 7.73 -9.29
C TRP A 75 8.69 6.97 -10.59
N TYR A 76 7.67 6.23 -10.97
CA TYR A 76 7.61 5.54 -12.25
C TYR A 76 6.32 5.90 -12.98
N GLN A 77 6.40 6.02 -14.30
CA GLN A 77 5.23 6.13 -15.16
C GLN A 77 5.30 5.02 -16.24
N ASN A 78 4.28 4.15 -16.26
CA ASN A 78 4.23 3.00 -17.17
C ASN A 78 5.48 2.09 -17.11
N GLY A 79 6.15 2.05 -15.96
CA GLY A 79 7.35 1.25 -15.74
C GLY A 79 8.66 1.96 -16.06
N GLU A 80 8.62 3.21 -16.51
CA GLU A 80 9.81 4.03 -16.75
C GLU A 80 10.12 4.91 -15.52
N ASP A 81 11.41 5.08 -15.24
CA ASP A 81 11.90 5.95 -14.16
C ASP A 81 11.64 7.42 -14.51
N MET A 82 10.96 8.15 -13.64
CA MET A 82 10.56 9.53 -13.90
C MET A 82 11.26 10.55 -13.03
N SER A 83 11.26 10.37 -11.70
CA SER A 83 11.78 11.35 -10.74
C SER A 83 12.11 10.70 -9.40
N THR A 84 13.02 11.34 -8.65
CA THR A 84 13.34 11.03 -7.25
C THR A 84 12.93 12.16 -6.29
N ASP A 85 12.21 13.15 -6.78
CA ASP A 85 11.73 14.27 -5.98
C ASP A 85 10.56 13.85 -5.07
N PRO A 86 10.33 14.57 -3.95
CA PRO A 86 9.17 14.34 -3.10
C PRO A 86 7.81 14.54 -3.79
N SER A 87 7.80 15.20 -4.93
CA SER A 87 6.60 15.43 -5.75
C SER A 87 6.85 15.06 -7.20
N PHE A 88 5.79 14.67 -7.88
CA PHE A 88 5.81 14.32 -9.31
C PHE A 88 4.63 14.98 -10.03
N THR A 89 4.87 15.56 -11.21
CA THR A 89 3.82 16.13 -12.05
C THR A 89 3.55 15.21 -13.23
N PHE A 90 2.33 14.70 -13.28
CA PHE A 90 1.82 13.98 -14.44
C PHE A 90 1.22 14.96 -15.45
N ASN A 91 1.62 14.86 -16.71
CA ASN A 91 1.10 15.67 -17.82
C ASN A 91 0.23 14.78 -18.73
N ALA A 92 -1.04 15.15 -18.87
CA ALA A 92 -1.97 14.43 -19.75
C ALA A 92 -1.80 14.90 -21.23
N GLU A 93 -0.70 14.55 -21.86
CA GLU A 93 -0.38 15.03 -23.24
C GLU A 93 -1.19 14.30 -24.30
N HIS A 94 -1.47 13.01 -24.09
CA HIS A 94 -2.15 12.16 -25.06
C HIS A 94 -3.28 11.36 -24.42
N PRO A 95 -4.34 11.05 -25.16
CA PRO A 95 -5.37 10.13 -24.70
C PRO A 95 -4.81 8.75 -24.41
N GLY A 96 -5.33 8.09 -23.39
CA GLY A 96 -4.92 6.75 -23.03
C GLY A 96 -4.98 6.49 -21.52
N ARG A 97 -4.39 5.36 -21.13
CA ARG A 97 -4.27 4.97 -19.74
C ARG A 97 -2.81 4.97 -19.33
N SER A 98 -2.54 5.53 -18.17
CA SER A 98 -1.21 5.53 -17.58
C SER A 98 -1.28 5.00 -16.17
N LYS A 99 -0.18 4.39 -15.74
CA LYS A 99 0.03 3.94 -14.38
C LYS A 99 1.15 4.78 -13.78
N VAL A 100 0.87 5.43 -12.65
CA VAL A 100 1.87 6.14 -11.86
C VAL A 100 2.14 5.33 -10.60
N ILE A 101 3.40 5.05 -10.35
CA ILE A 101 3.84 4.31 -9.16
C ILE A 101 4.78 5.21 -8.37
N LEU A 102 4.57 5.28 -7.07
CA LEU A 102 5.49 5.84 -6.10
C LEU A 102 6.08 4.71 -5.25
N GLU A 103 7.38 4.62 -5.22
CA GLU A 103 8.12 3.81 -4.26
C GLU A 103 8.74 4.74 -3.22
N LEU A 104 8.40 4.51 -1.95
CA LEU A 104 9.01 5.14 -0.79
C LEU A 104 9.91 4.12 -0.12
N SER A 105 11.16 4.45 0.10
CA SER A 105 12.11 3.54 0.74
C SER A 105 12.91 4.21 1.84
N ASN A 106 13.43 3.41 2.75
CA ASN A 106 14.43 3.75 3.75
C ASN A 106 15.30 2.52 4.02
N ASP A 107 16.22 2.61 4.99
CA ASP A 107 17.14 1.51 5.33
C ASP A 107 16.45 0.25 5.85
N LEU A 108 15.18 0.34 6.27
CA LEU A 108 14.39 -0.79 6.79
C LEU A 108 13.56 -1.49 5.72
N GLY A 109 13.26 -0.82 4.61
CA GLY A 109 12.47 -1.39 3.53
C GLY A 109 11.75 -0.37 2.67
N LYS A 110 10.77 -0.83 1.92
CA LYS A 110 10.04 -0.01 0.96
C LYS A 110 8.53 -0.21 1.01
N VAL A 111 7.81 0.84 0.60
CA VAL A 111 6.36 0.85 0.41
C VAL A 111 6.09 1.33 -1.00
N THR A 112 5.21 0.65 -1.72
CA THR A 112 4.84 0.99 -3.10
C THR A 112 3.37 1.37 -3.16
N LEU A 113 3.08 2.46 -3.86
CA LEU A 113 1.74 2.98 -4.09
C LEU A 113 1.51 3.09 -5.60
N GLU A 114 0.30 2.81 -6.02
CA GLU A 114 -0.09 2.83 -7.42
C GLU A 114 -1.34 3.70 -7.61
N ASN A 115 -1.35 4.51 -8.66
CA ASN A 115 -2.51 5.24 -9.11
C ASN A 115 -2.63 5.10 -10.63
N LYS A 116 -3.85 4.93 -11.13
CA LYS A 116 -4.13 4.87 -12.57
C LYS A 116 -4.71 6.18 -13.04
N VAL A 117 -4.26 6.62 -14.19
CA VAL A 117 -4.72 7.85 -14.82
C VAL A 117 -5.35 7.51 -16.16
N MET A 118 -6.59 7.94 -16.36
CA MET A 118 -7.32 7.87 -17.61
C MET A 118 -7.34 9.25 -18.26
N VAL A 119 -6.90 9.34 -19.50
CA VAL A 119 -7.03 10.54 -20.33
C VAL A 119 -7.97 10.21 -21.49
N PRO A 120 -9.26 10.63 -21.43
CA PRO A 120 -10.20 10.32 -22.48
C PRO A 120 -9.83 11.03 -23.78
N GLY A 121 -10.11 10.39 -24.92
CA GLY A 121 -9.96 11.00 -26.24
C GLY A 121 -11.02 12.08 -26.51
N ALA A 122 -10.70 13.00 -27.38
CA ALA A 122 -11.58 14.13 -27.71
C ALA A 122 -13.00 13.72 -28.21
N ASP A 123 -13.14 12.51 -28.72
CA ASP A 123 -14.41 12.00 -29.25
C ASP A 123 -15.38 11.50 -28.17
N TYR A 124 -14.92 11.27 -26.95
CA TYR A 124 -15.80 10.90 -25.81
C TYR A 124 -16.73 12.04 -25.37
N SER A 125 -16.36 13.29 -25.65
CA SER A 125 -17.16 14.45 -25.25
C SER A 125 -18.45 14.63 -26.06
N LYS A 126 -18.61 13.92 -27.18
CA LYS A 126 -19.76 14.03 -28.07
C LYS A 126 -20.77 12.89 -28.00
N GLY A 127 -20.59 11.97 -27.06
CA GLY A 127 -21.53 10.85 -26.85
C GLY A 127 -21.63 9.89 -28.07
N CYS A 128 -20.74 9.98 -29.03
CA CYS A 128 -20.67 9.07 -30.15
C CYS A 128 -19.62 8.00 -29.81
N LEU A 129 -20.10 6.83 -29.46
CA LEU A 129 -19.28 5.62 -29.33
C LEU A 129 -18.82 5.24 -30.74
N ILE A 130 -17.78 5.89 -31.23
CA ILE A 130 -17.00 5.33 -32.33
C ILE A 130 -16.07 4.32 -31.66
N ILE A 131 -16.51 3.08 -31.64
CA ILE A 131 -15.62 1.96 -31.37
C ILE A 131 -14.63 1.91 -32.52
N ASN A 132 -13.57 2.69 -32.44
CA ASN A 132 -12.42 2.45 -33.30
C ASN A 132 -11.80 1.14 -32.83
N GLU A 133 -12.02 0.12 -33.62
CA GLU A 133 -11.38 -1.19 -33.51
C GLU A 133 -9.86 -1.03 -33.68
N GLY A 134 -9.20 -0.56 -32.66
CA GLY A 134 -7.77 -0.28 -32.66
C GLY A 134 -7.14 -0.12 -31.28
N TRP A 135 -7.91 -0.32 -30.22
CA TRP A 135 -7.45 -0.14 -28.85
C TRP A 135 -7.28 -1.47 -28.11
N PHE A 136 -6.49 -2.37 -28.68
CA PHE A 136 -6.05 -3.59 -28.02
C PHE A 136 -4.54 -3.62 -27.89
#